data_97a596003f6e7cd50a0af06001b77758
#
_entry.id   97a596003f6e7cd50a0af06001b77758
#
_cell.length_a   1.000
_cell.length_b   1.000
_cell.length_c   1.000
_cell.angle_alpha   90.00
_cell.angle_beta   90.00
_cell.angle_gamma   90.00
#
_symmetry.space_group_name_H-M   'P 1'
#
loop_
_entity.id
_entity.type
_entity.pdbx_description
1 polymer ?
#
loop_
_entity_poly.entity_id
_entity_poly.type
_entity_poly.pdbx_seq_one_letter_code
_entity_poly.pdbx_strand_id
1 'polypeptide(L)'
;MTDSSFLSDLPLAGELISTNFDSWPEWLKTEFTEHSHDGEVGSRLLSENDRVRVWEIRLAPGERWHAHRHVLDYFWTAINAGRSRQHTFDGTVREVSYDAGETRHFHFGPGEYLLHDIENIGDTELIFSTVEHLDSANAPLPLTTGRK
;
A
#
# COMPACT_ATOMS: atom_id res chain seq x y z
N MET A 1 -20.46 9.42 2.17
CA MET A 1 -19.32 9.41 1.24
C MET A 1 -18.04 9.82 1.98
N THR A 2 -16.97 9.11 1.76
CA THR A 2 -15.71 9.43 2.39
C THR A 2 -15.01 10.54 1.63
N ASP A 3 -14.55 11.56 2.36
CA ASP A 3 -13.72 12.60 1.78
C ASP A 3 -12.32 12.02 1.55
N SER A 4 -11.87 12.05 0.31
CA SER A 4 -10.57 11.54 -0.07
C SER A 4 -9.63 12.63 -0.58
N SER A 5 -9.98 13.91 -0.34
CA SER A 5 -9.20 15.03 -0.85
C SER A 5 -7.75 15.03 -0.35
N PHE A 6 -7.50 14.46 0.85
CA PHE A 6 -6.15 14.37 1.40
C PHE A 6 -5.21 13.53 0.53
N LEU A 7 -5.75 12.66 -0.33
CA LEU A 7 -4.92 11.84 -1.21
C LEU A 7 -4.06 12.68 -2.15
N SER A 8 -4.51 13.90 -2.49
CA SER A 8 -3.75 14.76 -3.37
C SER A 8 -2.43 15.22 -2.76
N ASP A 9 -2.29 15.13 -1.44
CA ASP A 9 -1.07 15.52 -0.73
C ASP A 9 -0.09 14.36 -0.56
N LEU A 10 -0.49 13.15 -0.94
CA LEU A 10 0.37 11.98 -0.83
C LEU A 10 1.25 11.85 -2.08
N PRO A 11 2.50 11.38 -1.93
CA PRO A 11 3.41 11.22 -3.08
C PRO A 11 3.09 9.93 -3.84
N LEU A 12 1.84 9.81 -4.33
CA LEU A 12 1.43 8.66 -5.12
C LEU A 12 2.21 8.65 -6.43
N ALA A 13 2.82 7.51 -6.72
CA ALA A 13 3.69 7.36 -7.87
C ALA A 13 2.91 6.89 -9.08
N GLY A 14 3.49 7.15 -10.26
CA GLY A 14 3.06 6.51 -11.47
C GLY A 14 2.04 7.27 -12.27
N GLU A 15 1.58 6.61 -13.32
CA GLU A 15 0.65 7.16 -14.29
C GLU A 15 -0.77 6.75 -13.96
N LEU A 16 -1.67 7.73 -13.94
CA LEU A 16 -3.09 7.47 -13.72
C LEU A 16 -3.68 6.80 -14.96
N ILE A 17 -4.19 5.59 -14.81
CA ILE A 17 -4.76 4.80 -15.90
C ILE A 17 -6.27 4.95 -15.96
N SER A 18 -6.94 4.96 -14.80
CA SER A 18 -8.39 4.97 -14.76
C SER A 18 -8.87 5.57 -13.45
N THR A 19 -10.07 6.15 -13.46
CA THR A 19 -10.75 6.63 -12.26
C THR A 19 -12.13 5.99 -12.10
N ASN A 20 -12.43 4.95 -12.88
CA ASN A 20 -13.76 4.38 -12.93
C ASN A 20 -13.88 3.18 -11.99
N PHE A 21 -14.26 3.45 -10.73
CA PHE A 21 -14.49 2.43 -9.72
C PHE A 21 -15.54 1.41 -10.19
N ASP A 22 -16.56 1.87 -10.92
CA ASP A 22 -17.65 0.99 -11.34
C ASP A 22 -17.19 -0.11 -12.29
N SER A 23 -16.05 0.11 -12.96
CA SER A 23 -15.50 -0.90 -13.89
C SER A 23 -14.71 -1.99 -13.17
N TRP A 24 -14.46 -1.85 -11.87
CA TRP A 24 -13.71 -2.87 -11.13
C TRP A 24 -14.53 -4.16 -11.04
N PRO A 25 -13.88 -5.33 -11.10
CA PRO A 25 -14.60 -6.59 -10.89
C PRO A 25 -15.17 -6.67 -9.48
N GLU A 26 -16.27 -7.37 -9.31
CA GLU A 26 -16.96 -7.47 -8.03
C GLU A 26 -16.07 -8.06 -6.94
N TRP A 27 -15.24 -9.04 -7.28
CA TRP A 27 -14.35 -9.65 -6.30
C TRP A 27 -13.38 -8.63 -5.72
N LEU A 28 -12.94 -7.66 -6.52
CA LEU A 28 -12.01 -6.63 -6.05
C LEU A 28 -12.72 -5.63 -5.16
N LYS A 29 -13.94 -5.25 -5.51
CA LYS A 29 -14.74 -4.36 -4.64
C LYS A 29 -14.98 -5.01 -3.28
N THR A 30 -15.29 -6.31 -3.28
CA THR A 30 -15.49 -7.07 -2.05
C THR A 30 -14.21 -7.12 -1.23
N GLU A 31 -13.07 -7.35 -1.88
CA GLU A 31 -11.79 -7.37 -1.20
C GLU A 31 -11.51 -6.05 -0.49
N PHE A 32 -11.76 -4.92 -1.16
CA PHE A 32 -11.55 -3.60 -0.57
C PHE A 32 -12.44 -3.38 0.64
N THR A 33 -13.65 -3.90 0.62
CA THR A 33 -14.56 -3.82 1.77
C THR A 33 -14.06 -4.70 2.92
N GLU A 34 -13.69 -5.93 2.63
CA GLU A 34 -13.28 -6.90 3.66
C GLU A 34 -11.95 -6.52 4.29
N HIS A 35 -11.06 -5.90 3.53
CA HIS A 35 -9.73 -5.50 4.00
C HIS A 35 -9.64 -4.00 4.32
N SER A 36 -10.78 -3.33 4.49
CA SER A 36 -10.82 -1.88 4.64
C SER A 36 -10.06 -1.38 5.87
N HIS A 37 -9.84 -2.23 6.87
CA HIS A 37 -9.07 -1.90 8.07
C HIS A 37 -7.93 -2.89 8.30
N ASP A 38 -7.46 -3.51 7.23
CA ASP A 38 -6.38 -4.47 7.31
C ASP A 38 -5.05 -3.73 7.36
N GLY A 39 -4.37 -3.82 8.50
CA GLY A 39 -3.10 -3.14 8.74
C GLY A 39 -1.88 -3.91 8.28
N GLU A 40 -2.06 -5.06 7.61
CA GLU A 40 -0.93 -5.84 7.09
C GLU A 40 -0.50 -5.25 5.75
N VAL A 41 0.36 -4.23 5.84
CA VAL A 41 0.79 -3.46 4.69
C VAL A 41 1.90 -4.14 3.89
N GLY A 42 2.35 -5.30 4.33
CA GLY A 42 3.32 -6.13 3.62
C GLY A 42 3.01 -7.59 3.79
N SER A 43 3.56 -8.41 2.91
CA SER A 43 3.30 -9.85 2.94
C SER A 43 4.04 -10.56 4.06
N ARG A 44 5.02 -9.90 4.67
CA ARG A 44 5.82 -10.48 5.75
C ARG A 44 6.29 -9.37 6.68
N LEU A 45 6.01 -9.54 7.97
CA LEU A 45 6.54 -8.64 8.99
C LEU A 45 7.94 -9.12 9.38
N LEU A 46 8.95 -8.30 9.07
CA LEU A 46 10.34 -8.66 9.31
C LEU A 46 10.78 -8.33 10.72
N SER A 47 10.29 -7.21 11.28
CA SER A 47 10.77 -6.71 12.55
C SER A 47 9.77 -5.72 13.12
N GLU A 48 9.66 -5.69 14.44
CA GLU A 48 8.85 -4.69 15.12
C GLU A 48 9.49 -4.37 16.46
N ASN A 49 9.54 -3.08 16.78
CA ASN A 49 9.92 -2.62 18.10
C ASN A 49 8.96 -1.52 18.54
N ASP A 50 9.32 -0.75 19.55
CA ASP A 50 8.44 0.31 20.07
C ASP A 50 8.36 1.53 19.15
N ARG A 51 9.14 1.58 18.09
CA ARG A 51 9.21 2.73 17.18
C ARG A 51 8.72 2.43 15.78
N VAL A 52 9.00 1.24 15.26
CA VAL A 52 8.74 0.93 13.84
C VAL A 52 8.24 -0.48 13.67
N ARG A 53 7.54 -0.67 12.56
CA ARG A 53 7.25 -1.98 11.97
C ARG A 53 7.95 -2.03 10.62
N VAL A 54 8.69 -3.09 10.36
CA VAL A 54 9.41 -3.27 9.10
C VAL A 54 8.80 -4.44 8.36
N TRP A 55 8.30 -4.15 7.17
CA TRP A 55 7.60 -5.13 6.33
C TRP A 55 8.39 -5.40 5.06
N GLU A 56 8.19 -6.58 4.51
CA GLU A 56 8.63 -6.92 3.15
C GLU A 56 7.41 -7.23 2.30
N ILE A 57 7.41 -6.71 1.07
CA ILE A 57 6.54 -7.19 0.01
C ILE A 57 7.44 -7.85 -1.01
N ARG A 58 7.12 -9.08 -1.39
CA ARG A 58 7.87 -9.81 -2.41
C ARG A 58 6.85 -10.50 -3.31
N LEU A 59 6.80 -10.07 -4.58
CA LEU A 59 5.81 -10.54 -5.53
C LEU A 59 6.51 -10.99 -6.80
N ALA A 60 6.29 -12.24 -7.19
CA ALA A 60 6.68 -12.71 -8.52
C ALA A 60 5.79 -12.06 -9.58
N PRO A 61 6.21 -12.05 -10.86
CA PRO A 61 5.35 -11.52 -11.92
C PRO A 61 3.95 -12.14 -11.88
N GLY A 62 2.93 -11.28 -11.90
CA GLY A 62 1.54 -11.70 -11.85
C GLY A 62 0.95 -11.83 -10.45
N GLU A 63 1.78 -11.80 -9.41
CA GLU A 63 1.27 -11.90 -8.04
C GLU A 63 0.78 -10.56 -7.52
N ARG A 64 -0.15 -10.62 -6.55
CA ARG A 64 -0.73 -9.45 -5.90
C ARG A 64 -0.57 -9.54 -4.39
N TRP A 65 -0.42 -8.36 -3.76
CA TRP A 65 -0.71 -8.24 -2.33
C TRP A 65 -2.05 -7.53 -2.21
N HIS A 66 -2.96 -8.16 -1.46
CA HIS A 66 -4.36 -7.73 -1.37
C HIS A 66 -4.49 -6.33 -0.79
N ALA A 67 -5.70 -5.78 -0.85
CA ALA A 67 -6.00 -4.47 -0.29
C ALA A 67 -5.60 -4.42 1.19
N HIS A 68 -5.00 -3.31 1.59
CA HIS A 68 -4.56 -3.06 2.96
C HIS A 68 -4.61 -1.57 3.23
N ARG A 69 -4.69 -1.21 4.51
CA ARG A 69 -4.87 0.18 4.93
C ARG A 69 -3.63 0.68 5.65
N HIS A 70 -3.06 1.76 5.15
CA HIS A 70 -1.99 2.50 5.81
C HIS A 70 -2.60 3.63 6.62
N VAL A 71 -2.29 3.73 7.90
CA VAL A 71 -2.68 4.84 8.76
C VAL A 71 -1.48 5.48 9.44
N LEU A 72 -0.34 4.79 9.44
CA LEU A 72 0.90 5.26 10.04
C LEU A 72 1.76 5.95 8.99
N ASP A 73 2.49 6.97 9.41
CA ASP A 73 3.53 7.53 8.55
C ASP A 73 4.48 6.39 8.16
N TYR A 74 4.90 6.35 6.92
CA TYR A 74 5.77 5.27 6.48
C TYR A 74 6.58 5.69 5.26
N PHE A 75 7.61 4.89 4.97
CA PHE A 75 8.28 4.96 3.68
C PHE A 75 8.47 3.56 3.13
N TRP A 76 8.56 3.48 1.82
CA TRP A 76 8.96 2.24 1.16
C TRP A 76 10.19 2.50 0.31
N THR A 77 10.99 1.44 0.13
CA THR A 77 12.13 1.43 -0.79
C THR A 77 11.95 0.26 -1.74
N ALA A 78 12.02 0.54 -3.04
CA ALA A 78 12.04 -0.53 -4.04
C ALA A 78 13.46 -1.10 -4.08
N ILE A 79 13.59 -2.39 -3.78
CA ILE A 79 14.89 -3.04 -3.71
C ILE A 79 15.43 -3.28 -5.12
N ASN A 80 14.56 -3.63 -6.05
CA ASN A 80 14.94 -3.83 -7.45
C ASN A 80 13.98 -3.07 -8.37
N ALA A 81 14.38 -2.90 -9.61
CA ALA A 81 13.54 -2.28 -10.62
C ALA A 81 12.37 -3.19 -10.97
N GLY A 82 11.24 -2.60 -11.34
CA GLY A 82 10.06 -3.37 -11.73
C GLY A 82 8.87 -2.47 -12.02
N ARG A 83 7.69 -3.09 -12.18
CA ARG A 83 6.45 -2.37 -12.49
C ARG A 83 5.30 -2.95 -11.71
N SER A 84 4.39 -2.05 -11.26
CA SER A 84 3.19 -2.46 -10.53
C SER A 84 1.95 -1.78 -11.08
N ARG A 85 0.79 -2.37 -10.74
CA ARG A 85 -0.51 -1.72 -10.87
C ARG A 85 -1.13 -1.66 -9.49
N GLN A 86 -1.68 -0.49 -9.15
CA GLN A 86 -2.30 -0.28 -7.84
C GLN A 86 -3.70 0.29 -8.02
N HIS A 87 -4.64 -0.27 -7.27
CA HIS A 87 -6.00 0.25 -7.12
C HIS A 87 -6.07 0.99 -5.80
N THR A 88 -6.70 2.15 -5.80
CA THR A 88 -6.87 2.96 -4.59
C THR A 88 -8.36 3.15 -4.33
N PHE A 89 -8.72 3.25 -3.05
CA PHE A 89 -10.12 3.24 -2.61
C PHE A 89 -10.99 4.35 -3.20
N ASP A 90 -10.37 5.39 -3.76
CA ASP A 90 -11.11 6.47 -4.44
C ASP A 90 -11.48 6.12 -5.88
N GLY A 91 -11.20 4.89 -6.32
CA GLY A 91 -11.52 4.41 -7.66
C GLY A 91 -10.39 4.56 -8.66
N THR A 92 -9.25 5.11 -8.24
CA THR A 92 -8.13 5.31 -9.18
C THR A 92 -7.33 4.04 -9.37
N VAL A 93 -6.76 3.90 -10.56
CA VAL A 93 -5.83 2.83 -10.92
C VAL A 93 -4.57 3.51 -11.47
N ARG A 94 -3.42 3.14 -10.93
CA ARG A 94 -2.12 3.69 -11.37
C ARG A 94 -1.19 2.56 -11.75
N GLU A 95 -0.35 2.81 -12.76
CA GLU A 95 0.75 1.93 -13.11
C GLU A 95 2.06 2.66 -12.83
N VAL A 96 2.96 1.97 -12.17
CA VAL A 96 4.18 2.57 -11.63
C VAL A 96 5.38 1.78 -12.09
N SER A 97 6.42 2.49 -12.56
CA SER A 97 7.73 1.91 -12.82
C SER A 97 8.68 2.36 -11.71
N TYR A 98 9.47 1.43 -11.23
CA TYR A 98 10.40 1.67 -10.12
C TYR A 98 11.83 1.48 -10.56
N ASP A 99 12.71 2.34 -10.05
CA ASP A 99 14.14 2.13 -10.10
C ASP A 99 14.59 1.49 -8.80
N ALA A 100 15.63 0.67 -8.86
CA ALA A 100 16.21 0.09 -7.64
C ALA A 100 16.67 1.22 -6.71
N GLY A 101 16.29 1.15 -5.45
CA GLY A 101 16.61 2.15 -4.45
C GLY A 101 15.63 3.31 -4.36
N GLU A 102 14.67 3.39 -5.25
CA GLU A 102 13.66 4.45 -5.18
C GLU A 102 12.92 4.36 -3.86
N THR A 103 12.77 5.50 -3.17
CA THR A 103 12.16 5.58 -1.84
C THR A 103 11.17 6.72 -1.81
N ARG A 104 10.00 6.49 -1.20
CA ARG A 104 8.99 7.54 -1.02
C ARG A 104 8.46 7.51 0.40
N HIS A 105 8.26 8.70 0.95
CA HIS A 105 7.80 8.90 2.33
C HIS A 105 6.36 9.38 2.32
N PHE A 106 5.53 8.78 3.18
CA PHE A 106 4.11 9.09 3.31
C PHE A 106 3.82 9.59 4.72
N HIS A 107 3.03 10.65 4.80
CA HIS A 107 2.59 11.26 6.05
C HIS A 107 1.08 11.38 6.05
N PHE A 108 0.45 11.03 7.18
CA PHE A 108 -1.00 11.11 7.34
C PHE A 108 -1.34 12.00 8.53
N GLY A 109 -2.31 12.90 8.33
CA GLY A 109 -2.92 13.61 9.43
C GLY A 109 -3.95 12.73 10.16
N PRO A 110 -4.54 13.25 11.25
CA PRO A 110 -5.54 12.48 12.00
C PRO A 110 -6.71 12.05 11.10
N GLY A 111 -7.02 10.77 11.11
CA GLY A 111 -8.11 10.19 10.33
C GLY A 111 -7.81 9.95 8.86
N GLU A 112 -6.65 10.37 8.38
CA GLU A 112 -6.26 10.14 6.99
C GLU A 112 -5.66 8.76 6.83
N TYR A 113 -5.73 8.22 5.62
CA TYR A 113 -5.29 6.86 5.36
C TYR A 113 -5.11 6.62 3.86
N LEU A 114 -4.44 5.53 3.53
CA LEU A 114 -4.35 5.04 2.15
C LEU A 114 -4.77 3.58 2.15
N LEU A 115 -5.84 3.26 1.42
CA LEU A 115 -6.33 1.90 1.24
C LEU A 115 -6.10 1.54 -0.23
N HIS A 116 -5.22 0.58 -0.48
CA HIS A 116 -4.82 0.21 -1.83
C HIS A 116 -4.31 -1.22 -1.86
N ASP A 117 -4.13 -1.74 -3.07
CA ASP A 117 -3.48 -3.01 -3.33
C ASP A 117 -2.22 -2.78 -4.16
N ILE A 118 -1.52 -3.86 -4.48
CA ILE A 118 -0.39 -3.80 -5.42
C ILE A 118 -0.31 -5.12 -6.17
N GLU A 119 -0.08 -5.02 -7.48
CA GLU A 119 0.07 -6.17 -8.36
C GLU A 119 1.34 -6.01 -9.18
N ASN A 120 2.12 -7.08 -9.29
CA ASN A 120 3.32 -7.07 -10.14
C ASN A 120 2.90 -7.30 -11.59
N ILE A 121 3.02 -6.26 -12.42
CA ILE A 121 2.68 -6.34 -13.85
C ILE A 121 3.93 -6.36 -14.73
N GLY A 122 5.11 -6.44 -14.13
CA GLY A 122 6.38 -6.51 -14.86
C GLY A 122 6.84 -7.94 -15.05
N ASP A 123 8.09 -8.06 -15.46
CA ASP A 123 8.72 -9.36 -15.72
C ASP A 123 9.85 -9.67 -14.73
N THR A 124 10.02 -8.83 -13.72
CA THR A 124 10.98 -9.07 -12.64
C THR A 124 10.23 -9.15 -11.31
N GLU A 125 10.86 -9.79 -10.32
CA GLU A 125 10.29 -9.83 -8.97
C GLU A 125 10.21 -8.41 -8.41
N LEU A 126 9.09 -8.07 -7.76
CA LEU A 126 8.96 -6.81 -7.01
C LEU A 126 9.29 -7.08 -5.55
N ILE A 127 10.23 -6.32 -5.02
CA ILE A 127 10.62 -6.41 -3.61
C ILE A 127 10.63 -5.01 -3.03
N PHE A 128 9.83 -4.82 -1.98
CA PHE A 128 9.82 -3.57 -1.23
C PHE A 128 10.18 -3.82 0.22
N SER A 129 10.92 -2.90 0.80
CA SER A 129 11.06 -2.77 2.23
C SER A 129 10.20 -1.58 2.66
N THR A 130 9.27 -1.81 3.58
CA THR A 130 8.36 -0.78 4.06
C THR A 130 8.54 -0.61 5.55
N VAL A 131 8.75 0.62 5.98
CA VAL A 131 8.95 0.95 7.39
C VAL A 131 7.83 1.87 7.83
N GLU A 132 7.02 1.40 8.79
CA GLU A 132 5.97 2.20 9.40
C GLU A 132 6.47 2.79 10.71
N HIS A 133 6.16 4.07 10.94
CA HIS A 133 6.52 4.78 12.17
C HIS A 133 5.35 4.70 13.14
N LEU A 134 5.57 4.07 14.29
CA LEU A 134 4.52 3.94 15.31
C LEU A 134 4.20 5.28 15.98
N ASP A 135 5.14 6.22 15.96
CA ASP A 135 4.90 7.58 16.43
C ASP A 135 4.29 8.39 15.29
N SER A 136 2.99 8.25 15.12
CA SER A 136 2.23 8.87 14.06
C SER A 136 0.96 9.51 14.63
N ALA A 137 0.26 10.29 13.81
CA ALA A 137 -0.99 10.95 14.23
C ALA A 137 -2.09 9.93 14.54
N ASN A 138 -2.04 8.75 13.90
CA ASN A 138 -3.06 7.71 14.05
C ASN A 138 -2.48 6.53 14.81
N ALA A 139 -3.33 5.85 15.59
CA ALA A 139 -2.93 4.62 16.26
C ALA A 139 -2.75 3.50 15.24
N PRO A 140 -1.81 2.57 15.46
CA PRO A 140 -1.64 1.44 14.57
C PRO A 140 -2.88 0.55 14.56
N LEU A 141 -3.19 -0.01 13.39
CA LEU A 141 -4.25 -0.99 13.28
C LEU A 141 -3.78 -2.32 13.86
N PRO A 142 -4.69 -3.07 14.52
CA PRO A 142 -4.31 -4.37 15.02
C PRO A 142 -4.00 -5.32 13.85
N LEU A 143 -3.03 -6.20 14.06
CA LEU A 143 -2.67 -7.20 13.08
C LEU A 143 -3.45 -8.47 13.38
N THR A 144 -4.14 -8.97 12.36
CA THR A 144 -5.06 -10.08 12.55
C THR A 144 -4.39 -11.45 12.59
N THR A 145 -3.15 -11.52 12.09
CA THR A 145 -2.45 -12.81 12.01
C THR A 145 -1.75 -13.19 13.28
N GLY A 146 -1.63 -12.31 14.26
CA GLY A 146 -0.94 -12.57 15.50
C GLY A 146 0.55 -12.82 15.36
N ARG A 147 1.15 -12.46 14.28
CA ARG A 147 2.58 -12.65 14.07
C ARG A 147 3.40 -11.73 14.95
N LYS A 148 4.60 -12.12 15.15
CA LYS A 148 5.57 -11.35 15.93
C LYS A 148 6.68 -10.87 15.03
#